data_6143b35a19d51cd62b8f7d24f1293214
#
_entry.id   6143b35a19d51cd62b8f7d24f1293214
#
_cell.length_a   1.000
_cell.length_b   1.000
_cell.length_c   1.000
_cell.angle_alpha   90.00
_cell.angle_beta   90.00
_cell.angle_gamma   90.00
#
_symmetry.space_group_name_H-M   'P 1'
#
loop_
_entity.id
_entity.type
_entity.pdbx_description
1 polymer ?
#
loop_
_entity_poly.entity_id
_entity_poly.type
_entity_poly.pdbx_seq_one_letter_code
_entity_poly.pdbx_strand_id
1 'polypeptide(L)'
;MVKKIVSVLVSTRLTAFLFLFFSASMAVGTFVESKHGTDAAKILIYNARWFEFIILIFLVNFIFNIKRYSLLRREKLGILLLHLSWILIIIGAGVTRYIGYEGVMPIREGTTTNQFLSSDTYLTVLVDGELNGSQQRKEFESKVLFSEYKDKSLIKSKFFKGQNFRFGNQIFNVDFIDYTENVDYQVIESESGSKFIKLVEASSGDRHDHYIESGQVTNLHGTLIAFNNFTIGAINFSDENGVLKIQAPFEGSYMRMIDQKRGTVITGEVQDLELRSLYQIGGFQFVIPDGIVKGAYQIVKNETEETNQNLLRLKFSPVSYTHLRAHETDRY
;
A
#
# COMPACT_ATOMS: atom_id res chain seq x y z
N MET A 1 -4.70 -49.97 -5.45
CA MET A 1 -4.93 -48.58 -5.05
C MET A 1 -4.68 -47.63 -6.23
N VAL A 2 -3.51 -47.63 -6.85
CA VAL A 2 -3.12 -46.74 -7.97
C VAL A 2 -4.12 -46.78 -9.14
N LYS A 3 -4.57 -47.97 -9.59
CA LYS A 3 -5.53 -48.11 -10.69
C LYS A 3 -6.88 -47.43 -10.42
N LYS A 4 -7.36 -47.41 -9.16
CA LYS A 4 -8.60 -46.71 -8.78
C LYS A 4 -8.40 -45.20 -8.84
N ILE A 5 -7.28 -44.67 -8.35
CA ILE A 5 -6.97 -43.22 -8.39
C ILE A 5 -6.88 -42.74 -9.84
N VAL A 6 -6.14 -43.46 -10.69
CA VAL A 6 -6.05 -43.15 -12.12
C VAL A 6 -7.43 -43.18 -12.79
N SER A 7 -8.28 -44.15 -12.48
CA SER A 7 -9.64 -44.21 -13.08
C SER A 7 -10.52 -43.01 -12.70
N VAL A 8 -10.36 -42.47 -11.49
CA VAL A 8 -11.05 -41.25 -11.05
C VAL A 8 -10.50 -40.02 -11.75
N LEU A 9 -9.16 -39.87 -11.79
CA LEU A 9 -8.51 -38.74 -12.45
C LEU A 9 -8.83 -38.60 -13.94
N VAL A 10 -9.13 -39.72 -14.61
CA VAL A 10 -9.46 -39.76 -16.05
C VAL A 10 -10.97 -39.71 -16.31
N SER A 11 -11.77 -39.53 -15.26
CA SER A 11 -13.23 -39.55 -15.36
C SER A 11 -13.79 -38.24 -15.91
N THR A 12 -14.71 -38.28 -16.89
CA THR A 12 -15.48 -37.14 -17.37
C THR A 12 -16.42 -36.54 -16.30
N ARG A 13 -16.84 -37.38 -15.32
CA ARG A 13 -17.58 -36.87 -14.16
C ARG A 13 -16.72 -35.94 -13.32
N LEU A 14 -15.45 -36.26 -13.15
CA LEU A 14 -14.49 -35.40 -12.48
C LEU A 14 -14.29 -34.11 -13.28
N THR A 15 -14.16 -34.19 -14.60
CA THR A 15 -14.06 -33.00 -15.47
C THR A 15 -15.24 -32.05 -15.26
N ALA A 16 -16.49 -32.58 -15.30
CA ALA A 16 -17.67 -31.78 -15.08
C ALA A 16 -17.71 -31.13 -13.69
N PHE A 17 -17.34 -31.89 -12.64
CA PHE A 17 -17.25 -31.37 -11.29
C PHE A 17 -16.19 -30.25 -11.18
N LEU A 18 -15.00 -30.46 -11.78
CA LEU A 18 -13.94 -29.43 -11.78
C LEU A 18 -14.37 -28.15 -12.49
N PHE A 19 -15.11 -28.24 -13.61
CA PHE A 19 -15.65 -27.06 -14.28
C PHE A 19 -16.65 -26.29 -13.42
N LEU A 20 -17.56 -26.99 -12.76
CA LEU A 20 -18.50 -26.36 -11.83
C LEU A 20 -17.78 -25.68 -10.67
N PHE A 21 -16.81 -26.37 -10.10
CA PHE A 21 -16.05 -25.84 -8.98
C PHE A 21 -15.17 -24.64 -9.40
N PHE A 22 -14.54 -24.71 -10.56
CA PHE A 22 -13.78 -23.61 -11.14
C PHE A 22 -14.69 -22.38 -11.38
N SER A 23 -15.85 -22.57 -12.02
CA SER A 23 -16.80 -21.50 -12.26
C SER A 23 -17.31 -20.86 -10.96
N ALA A 24 -17.63 -21.68 -9.96
CA ALA A 24 -18.03 -21.20 -8.65
C ALA A 24 -16.88 -20.41 -7.96
N SER A 25 -15.65 -20.89 -8.07
CA SER A 25 -14.49 -20.21 -7.53
C SER A 25 -14.26 -18.83 -8.18
N MET A 26 -14.44 -18.75 -9.52
CA MET A 26 -14.36 -17.47 -10.24
C MET A 26 -15.46 -16.51 -9.83
N ALA A 27 -16.70 -17.00 -9.68
CA ALA A 27 -17.81 -16.17 -9.20
C ALA A 27 -17.54 -15.63 -7.79
N VAL A 28 -17.08 -16.48 -6.85
CA VAL A 28 -16.71 -16.06 -5.50
C VAL A 28 -15.56 -15.05 -5.57
N GLY A 29 -14.56 -15.27 -6.45
CA GLY A 29 -13.45 -14.35 -6.66
C GLY A 29 -13.92 -12.96 -7.06
N THR A 30 -14.85 -12.86 -8.00
CA THR A 30 -15.44 -11.59 -8.43
C THR A 30 -16.18 -10.87 -7.29
N PHE A 31 -16.92 -11.61 -6.46
CA PHE A 31 -17.57 -11.01 -5.27
C PHE A 31 -16.57 -10.53 -4.22
N VAL A 32 -15.52 -11.29 -3.98
CA VAL A 32 -14.44 -10.88 -3.06
C VAL A 32 -13.75 -9.64 -3.60
N GLU A 33 -13.43 -9.60 -4.88
CA GLU A 33 -12.79 -8.47 -5.54
C GLU A 33 -13.63 -7.19 -5.44
N SER A 34 -14.95 -7.31 -5.69
CA SER A 34 -15.89 -6.18 -5.59
C SER A 34 -16.02 -5.61 -4.17
N LYS A 35 -15.83 -6.45 -3.12
CA LYS A 35 -16.02 -6.02 -1.72
C LYS A 35 -14.71 -5.68 -1.00
N HIS A 36 -13.61 -6.32 -1.37
CA HIS A 36 -12.35 -6.29 -0.62
C HIS A 36 -11.13 -6.01 -1.50
N GLY A 37 -11.36 -5.63 -2.76
CA GLY A 37 -10.31 -5.30 -3.72
C GLY A 37 -9.63 -6.51 -4.38
N THR A 38 -8.85 -6.23 -5.42
CA THR A 38 -8.19 -7.23 -6.27
C THR A 38 -7.16 -8.06 -5.50
N ASP A 39 -6.42 -7.46 -4.56
CA ASP A 39 -5.41 -8.19 -3.80
C ASP A 39 -6.02 -9.22 -2.86
N ALA A 40 -7.17 -8.93 -2.25
CA ALA A 40 -7.91 -9.90 -1.47
C ALA A 40 -8.35 -11.11 -2.31
N ALA A 41 -8.86 -10.88 -3.53
CA ALA A 41 -9.26 -11.95 -4.45
C ALA A 41 -8.04 -12.78 -4.91
N LYS A 42 -6.90 -12.13 -5.19
CA LYS A 42 -5.63 -12.81 -5.50
C LYS A 42 -5.19 -13.70 -4.33
N ILE A 43 -5.21 -13.19 -3.10
CA ILE A 43 -4.78 -13.91 -1.89
C ILE A 43 -5.65 -15.14 -1.63
N LEU A 44 -6.96 -14.96 -1.66
CA LEU A 44 -7.90 -15.99 -1.23
C LEU A 44 -8.18 -17.05 -2.29
N ILE A 45 -8.15 -16.68 -3.56
CA ILE A 45 -8.62 -17.53 -4.65
C ILE A 45 -7.55 -17.66 -5.73
N TYR A 46 -7.26 -16.61 -6.48
CA TYR A 46 -6.48 -16.73 -7.71
C TYR A 46 -5.05 -17.20 -7.48
N ASN A 47 -4.41 -16.77 -6.37
CA ASN A 47 -3.05 -17.20 -5.98
C ASN A 47 -3.05 -18.25 -4.87
N ALA A 48 -4.22 -18.77 -4.47
CA ALA A 48 -4.30 -19.78 -3.45
C ALA A 48 -3.83 -21.15 -3.97
N ARG A 49 -3.10 -21.91 -3.14
CA ARG A 49 -2.59 -23.24 -3.51
C ARG A 49 -3.66 -24.25 -3.84
N TRP A 50 -4.83 -24.15 -3.20
CA TRP A 50 -5.94 -25.02 -3.49
C TRP A 50 -6.46 -24.81 -4.92
N PHE A 51 -6.46 -23.55 -5.41
CA PHE A 51 -6.86 -23.22 -6.77
C PHE A 51 -5.84 -23.73 -7.80
N GLU A 52 -4.54 -23.57 -7.51
CA GLU A 52 -3.46 -24.17 -8.31
C GLU A 52 -3.62 -25.68 -8.45
N PHE A 53 -3.95 -26.35 -7.33
CA PHE A 53 -4.16 -27.79 -7.33
C PHE A 53 -5.33 -28.22 -8.22
N ILE A 54 -6.43 -27.46 -8.24
CA ILE A 54 -7.56 -27.71 -9.14
C ILE A 54 -7.12 -27.60 -10.60
N ILE A 55 -6.40 -26.53 -10.95
CA ILE A 55 -5.89 -26.33 -12.31
C ILE A 55 -4.94 -27.48 -12.71
N LEU A 56 -4.09 -27.92 -11.80
CA LEU A 56 -3.22 -29.06 -12.05
C LEU A 56 -4.01 -30.36 -12.31
N ILE A 57 -5.07 -30.62 -11.53
CA ILE A 57 -5.94 -31.78 -11.77
C ILE A 57 -6.64 -31.67 -13.13
N PHE A 58 -7.06 -30.46 -13.54
CA PHE A 58 -7.61 -30.23 -14.88
C PHE A 58 -6.59 -30.61 -15.95
N LEU A 59 -5.37 -30.13 -15.86
CA LEU A 59 -4.30 -30.40 -16.82
C LEU A 59 -4.09 -31.92 -16.97
N VAL A 60 -3.94 -32.60 -15.84
CA VAL A 60 -3.77 -34.05 -15.79
C VAL A 60 -4.98 -34.76 -16.43
N ASN A 61 -6.18 -34.33 -16.09
CA ASN A 61 -7.41 -34.92 -16.63
C ASN A 61 -7.50 -34.76 -18.15
N PHE A 62 -7.22 -33.55 -18.69
CA PHE A 62 -7.24 -33.32 -20.14
C PHE A 62 -6.20 -34.16 -20.89
N ILE A 63 -4.96 -34.27 -20.38
CA ILE A 63 -3.91 -35.03 -21.00
C ILE A 63 -4.29 -36.51 -21.05
N PHE A 64 -4.75 -37.09 -19.94
CA PHE A 64 -5.09 -38.52 -19.88
C PHE A 64 -6.34 -38.84 -20.70
N ASN A 65 -7.30 -37.93 -20.85
CA ASN A 65 -8.48 -38.14 -21.66
C ASN A 65 -8.17 -38.21 -23.16
N ILE A 66 -7.11 -37.56 -23.65
CA ILE A 66 -6.64 -37.73 -25.04
C ILE A 66 -6.37 -39.22 -25.34
N LYS A 67 -5.65 -39.88 -24.45
CA LYS A 67 -5.35 -41.32 -24.60
C LYS A 67 -6.59 -42.17 -24.37
N ARG A 68 -7.35 -41.92 -23.31
CA ARG A 68 -8.54 -42.72 -22.93
C ARG A 68 -9.58 -42.78 -24.03
N TYR A 69 -9.87 -41.66 -24.70
CA TYR A 69 -10.90 -41.56 -25.74
C TYR A 69 -10.32 -41.73 -27.15
N SER A 70 -9.04 -42.06 -27.27
CA SER A 70 -8.34 -42.21 -28.56
C SER A 70 -8.57 -41.00 -29.46
N LEU A 71 -8.33 -39.79 -28.94
CA LEU A 71 -8.63 -38.54 -29.64
C LEU A 71 -7.67 -38.29 -30.82
N LEU A 72 -6.56 -38.97 -30.90
CA LEU A 72 -5.60 -38.90 -32.02
C LEU A 72 -6.12 -39.47 -33.34
N ARG A 73 -7.32 -40.05 -33.35
CA ARG A 73 -7.95 -40.54 -34.59
C ARG A 73 -8.44 -39.38 -35.43
N ARG A 74 -8.34 -39.51 -36.76
CA ARG A 74 -8.75 -38.42 -37.71
C ARG A 74 -10.18 -37.98 -37.54
N GLU A 75 -11.08 -38.88 -37.22
CA GLU A 75 -12.50 -38.61 -37.01
C GLU A 75 -12.80 -37.74 -35.76
N LYS A 76 -11.81 -37.64 -34.86
CA LYS A 76 -11.93 -36.92 -33.58
C LYS A 76 -11.06 -35.66 -33.46
N LEU A 77 -10.51 -35.22 -34.60
CA LEU A 77 -9.59 -34.05 -34.60
C LEU A 77 -10.18 -32.81 -33.97
N GLY A 78 -11.47 -32.53 -34.14
CA GLY A 78 -12.12 -31.35 -33.51
C GLY A 78 -12.08 -31.43 -31.98
N ILE A 79 -12.37 -32.63 -31.42
CA ILE A 79 -12.30 -32.83 -29.96
C ILE A 79 -10.86 -32.77 -29.46
N LEU A 80 -9.91 -33.29 -30.24
CA LEU A 80 -8.48 -33.22 -29.92
C LEU A 80 -8.01 -31.77 -29.86
N LEU A 81 -8.37 -30.96 -30.84
CA LEU A 81 -8.02 -29.54 -30.89
C LEU A 81 -8.57 -28.77 -29.65
N LEU A 82 -9.80 -29.08 -29.25
CA LEU A 82 -10.39 -28.51 -28.05
C LEU A 82 -9.58 -28.88 -26.78
N HIS A 83 -9.16 -30.13 -26.63
CA HIS A 83 -8.31 -30.56 -25.50
C HIS A 83 -6.94 -29.89 -25.50
N LEU A 84 -6.30 -29.80 -26.69
CA LEU A 84 -5.02 -29.14 -26.84
C LEU A 84 -5.12 -27.65 -26.57
N SER A 85 -6.19 -26.99 -26.98
CA SER A 85 -6.42 -25.57 -26.68
C SER A 85 -6.52 -25.31 -25.17
N TRP A 86 -7.26 -26.14 -24.44
CA TRP A 86 -7.35 -26.04 -22.98
C TRP A 86 -6.00 -26.29 -22.30
N ILE A 87 -5.25 -27.31 -22.73
CA ILE A 87 -3.92 -27.58 -22.21
C ILE A 87 -3.00 -26.39 -22.45
N LEU A 88 -3.04 -25.79 -23.66
CA LEU A 88 -2.23 -24.63 -24.01
C LEU A 88 -2.59 -23.41 -23.18
N ILE A 89 -3.91 -23.15 -22.95
CA ILE A 89 -4.40 -22.07 -22.10
C ILE A 89 -3.88 -22.25 -20.67
N ILE A 90 -3.96 -23.45 -20.10
CA ILE A 90 -3.47 -23.73 -18.73
C ILE A 90 -1.95 -23.50 -18.63
N ILE A 91 -1.19 -23.97 -19.63
CA ILE A 91 0.26 -23.75 -19.67
C ILE A 91 0.57 -22.24 -19.79
N GLY A 92 -0.12 -21.54 -20.70
CA GLY A 92 0.02 -20.10 -20.88
C GLY A 92 -0.28 -19.34 -19.61
N ALA A 93 -1.37 -19.67 -18.92
CA ALA A 93 -1.70 -19.09 -17.60
C ALA A 93 -0.60 -19.35 -16.57
N GLY A 94 0.03 -20.53 -16.59
CA GLY A 94 1.20 -20.84 -15.76
C GLY A 94 2.39 -19.93 -16.09
N VAL A 95 2.69 -19.72 -17.36
CA VAL A 95 3.77 -18.82 -17.80
C VAL A 95 3.52 -17.40 -17.34
N THR A 96 2.32 -16.86 -17.58
CA THR A 96 1.94 -15.52 -17.13
C THR A 96 2.07 -15.36 -15.62
N ARG A 97 1.63 -16.37 -14.87
CA ARG A 97 1.62 -16.32 -13.41
C ARG A 97 3.02 -16.38 -12.77
N TYR A 98 3.92 -17.20 -13.31
CA TYR A 98 5.23 -17.49 -12.67
C TYR A 98 6.41 -16.77 -13.33
N ILE A 99 6.26 -16.35 -14.58
CA ILE A 99 7.35 -15.77 -15.38
C ILE A 99 6.98 -14.40 -15.93
N GLY A 100 5.68 -14.16 -16.18
CA GLY A 100 5.18 -12.93 -16.79
C GLY A 100 5.31 -11.72 -15.87
N TYR A 101 5.54 -10.55 -16.50
CA TYR A 101 5.44 -9.22 -15.88
C TYR A 101 4.29 -8.47 -16.54
N GLU A 102 3.46 -7.84 -15.72
CA GLU A 102 2.32 -7.05 -16.19
C GLU A 102 2.44 -5.61 -15.70
N GLY A 103 2.03 -4.67 -16.54
CA GLY A 103 2.07 -3.26 -16.17
C GLY A 103 1.54 -2.35 -17.26
N VAL A 104 1.56 -1.04 -17.00
CA VAL A 104 1.11 0.01 -17.90
C VAL A 104 2.31 0.78 -18.39
N MET A 105 2.41 0.99 -19.70
CA MET A 105 3.47 1.80 -20.33
C MET A 105 2.85 3.11 -20.86
N PRO A 106 2.83 4.20 -20.06
CA PRO A 106 2.33 5.49 -20.52
C PRO A 106 3.36 6.13 -21.47
N ILE A 107 2.99 6.27 -22.74
CA ILE A 107 3.84 6.93 -23.75
C ILE A 107 3.14 8.23 -24.15
N ARG A 108 3.78 9.37 -23.87
CA ARG A 108 3.28 10.67 -24.32
C ARG A 108 3.55 10.84 -25.81
N GLU A 109 2.67 11.55 -26.48
CA GLU A 109 2.82 11.86 -27.90
C GLU A 109 4.15 12.54 -28.19
N GLY A 110 4.89 12.06 -29.19
CA GLY A 110 6.22 12.56 -29.55
C GLY A 110 7.38 12.09 -28.65
N THR A 111 7.14 11.20 -27.68
CA THR A 111 8.20 10.65 -26.82
C THR A 111 8.35 9.14 -27.01
N THR A 112 9.46 8.60 -26.53
CA THR A 112 9.73 7.15 -26.47
C THR A 112 10.08 6.76 -25.03
N THR A 113 9.70 5.56 -24.60
CA THR A 113 10.07 5.00 -23.31
C THR A 113 10.39 3.52 -23.44
N ASN A 114 11.30 3.02 -22.62
CA ASN A 114 11.61 1.60 -22.44
C ASN A 114 11.23 1.08 -21.06
N GLN A 115 10.44 1.86 -20.30
CA GLN A 115 10.01 1.54 -18.95
C GLN A 115 8.49 1.40 -18.90
N PHE A 116 8.02 0.52 -18.06
CA PHE A 116 6.60 0.38 -17.74
C PHE A 116 6.40 0.37 -16.22
N LEU A 117 5.23 0.80 -15.79
CA LEU A 117 4.80 0.76 -14.39
C LEU A 117 4.19 -0.60 -14.12
N SER A 118 4.78 -1.36 -13.21
CA SER A 118 4.24 -2.66 -12.81
C SER A 118 2.88 -2.51 -12.11
N SER A 119 1.95 -3.39 -12.41
CA SER A 119 0.69 -3.53 -11.66
C SER A 119 0.85 -4.28 -10.33
N ASP A 120 2.05 -4.81 -10.08
CA ASP A 120 2.36 -5.52 -8.85
C ASP A 120 3.01 -4.58 -7.82
N THR A 121 2.70 -4.81 -6.55
CA THR A 121 3.33 -4.11 -5.43
C THR A 121 4.63 -4.82 -5.05
N TYR A 122 5.70 -4.04 -4.85
CA TYR A 122 7.00 -4.54 -4.42
C TYR A 122 7.40 -3.94 -3.08
N LEU A 123 7.93 -4.77 -2.21
CA LEU A 123 8.63 -4.33 -1.01
C LEU A 123 10.12 -4.29 -1.33
N THR A 124 10.69 -3.10 -1.31
CA THR A 124 12.13 -2.88 -1.48
C THR A 124 12.78 -2.62 -0.13
N VAL A 125 13.75 -3.43 0.23
CA VAL A 125 14.54 -3.28 1.46
C VAL A 125 15.95 -2.87 1.07
N LEU A 126 16.36 -1.68 1.51
CA LEU A 126 17.71 -1.16 1.32
C LEU A 126 18.53 -1.41 2.60
N VAL A 127 19.66 -2.07 2.46
CA VAL A 127 20.58 -2.32 3.57
C VAL A 127 21.91 -1.66 3.28
N ASP A 128 22.26 -0.69 4.12
CA ASP A 128 23.56 0.00 4.09
C ASP A 128 24.47 -0.56 5.18
N GLY A 129 25.72 -0.81 4.85
CA GLY A 129 26.69 -1.30 5.82
C GLY A 129 28.08 -1.41 5.23
N GLU A 130 29.05 -1.71 6.11
CA GLU A 130 30.44 -1.93 5.72
C GLU A 130 30.66 -3.39 5.38
N LEU A 131 31.16 -3.65 4.18
CA LEU A 131 31.56 -4.98 3.73
C LEU A 131 32.98 -4.90 3.14
N ASN A 132 33.89 -5.72 3.63
CA ASN A 132 35.30 -5.75 3.19
C ASN A 132 35.98 -4.38 3.27
N GLY A 133 35.70 -3.56 4.29
CA GLY A 133 36.29 -2.24 4.49
C GLY A 133 35.75 -1.12 3.60
N SER A 134 34.66 -1.37 2.89
CA SER A 134 33.98 -0.36 2.07
C SER A 134 32.49 -0.27 2.42
N GLN A 135 31.95 0.95 2.39
CA GLN A 135 30.51 1.17 2.52
C GLN A 135 29.81 0.64 1.27
N GLN A 136 28.85 -0.24 1.46
CA GLN A 136 28.08 -0.84 0.39
C GLN A 136 26.57 -0.74 0.70
N ARG A 137 25.79 -0.54 -0.37
CA ARG A 137 24.33 -0.64 -0.33
C ARG A 137 23.91 -1.88 -1.08
N LYS A 138 23.02 -2.67 -0.48
CA LYS A 138 22.37 -3.80 -1.14
C LYS A 138 20.86 -3.61 -1.12
N GLU A 139 20.27 -3.78 -2.28
CA GLU A 139 18.84 -3.71 -2.50
C GLU A 139 18.24 -5.11 -2.62
N PHE A 140 17.16 -5.33 -1.91
CA PHE A 140 16.37 -6.56 -1.97
C PHE A 140 14.95 -6.19 -2.35
N GLU A 141 14.46 -6.76 -3.42
CA GLU A 141 13.12 -6.53 -3.93
C GLU A 141 12.28 -7.81 -3.84
N SER A 142 11.04 -7.66 -3.43
CA SER A 142 10.10 -8.78 -3.30
C SER A 142 8.71 -8.36 -3.68
N LYS A 143 8.10 -9.13 -4.60
CA LYS A 143 6.69 -8.97 -4.92
C LYS A 143 5.83 -9.39 -3.73
N VAL A 144 4.92 -8.51 -3.33
CA VAL A 144 4.06 -8.67 -2.16
C VAL A 144 2.60 -8.37 -2.52
N LEU A 145 1.69 -8.93 -1.74
CA LEU A 145 0.27 -8.62 -1.80
C LEU A 145 -0.19 -8.23 -0.40
N PHE A 146 -0.84 -7.09 -0.27
CA PHE A 146 -1.36 -6.59 0.99
C PHE A 146 -2.88 -6.48 0.93
N SER A 147 -3.56 -6.93 1.98
CA SER A 147 -4.99 -6.75 2.16
C SER A 147 -5.34 -6.82 3.65
N GLU A 148 -6.33 -6.06 4.06
CA GLU A 148 -6.91 -6.17 5.41
C GLU A 148 -7.59 -7.53 5.63
N TYR A 149 -7.96 -8.21 4.55
CA TYR A 149 -8.61 -9.50 4.63
C TYR A 149 -7.61 -10.56 5.10
N LYS A 150 -7.68 -10.88 6.38
CA LYS A 150 -6.86 -11.95 6.97
C LYS A 150 -7.45 -13.30 6.58
N ASP A 151 -6.67 -14.10 5.86
CA ASP A 151 -7.07 -15.45 5.52
C ASP A 151 -7.22 -16.29 6.79
N LYS A 152 -8.48 -16.54 7.17
CA LYS A 152 -8.84 -17.46 8.26
C LYS A 152 -9.02 -18.89 7.79
N SER A 153 -8.69 -19.19 6.54
CA SER A 153 -8.87 -20.53 5.96
C SER A 153 -7.92 -21.55 6.58
N LEU A 154 -8.36 -22.81 6.57
CA LEU A 154 -7.55 -23.94 7.01
C LEU A 154 -6.27 -24.15 6.16
N ILE A 155 -6.29 -23.67 4.92
CA ILE A 155 -5.16 -23.71 3.99
C ILE A 155 -4.65 -22.28 3.85
N LYS A 156 -3.77 -21.85 4.74
CA LYS A 156 -3.15 -20.53 4.70
C LYS A 156 -2.47 -20.31 3.36
N SER A 157 -2.98 -19.39 2.57
CA SER A 157 -2.25 -18.88 1.42
C SER A 157 -1.02 -18.13 1.92
N LYS A 158 0.11 -18.30 1.24
CA LYS A 158 1.33 -17.56 1.57
C LYS A 158 1.24 -16.20 0.91
N PHE A 159 0.64 -15.27 1.61
CA PHE A 159 0.53 -13.97 1.03
C PHE A 159 1.71 -13.04 1.37
N PHE A 160 2.27 -13.13 2.54
CA PHE A 160 3.60 -12.64 2.85
C PHE A 160 4.28 -13.64 3.77
N LYS A 161 5.34 -14.26 3.30
CA LYS A 161 6.26 -14.96 4.18
C LYS A 161 7.34 -14.00 4.57
N GLY A 162 7.66 -13.97 5.86
CA GLY A 162 8.88 -13.36 6.33
C GLY A 162 10.03 -13.74 5.39
N GLN A 163 10.72 -12.74 4.88
CA GLN A 163 11.80 -12.94 3.93
C GLN A 163 13.13 -12.76 4.64
N ASN A 164 14.04 -13.70 4.40
CA ASN A 164 15.39 -13.60 4.90
C ASN A 164 16.27 -12.92 3.85
N PHE A 165 16.86 -11.82 4.22
CA PHE A 165 17.83 -11.10 3.41
C PHE A 165 19.23 -11.29 3.99
N ARG A 166 20.22 -11.48 3.14
CA ARG A 166 21.60 -11.64 3.56
C ARG A 166 22.45 -10.45 3.09
N PHE A 167 23.09 -9.79 4.04
CA PHE A 167 24.09 -8.77 3.80
C PHE A 167 25.40 -9.19 4.50
N GLY A 168 26.41 -9.57 3.73
CA GLY A 168 27.62 -10.18 4.26
C GLY A 168 27.34 -11.46 5.06
N ASN A 169 27.76 -11.48 6.30
CA ASN A 169 27.52 -12.58 7.25
C ASN A 169 26.23 -12.41 8.07
N GLN A 170 25.53 -11.29 7.90
CA GLN A 170 24.30 -11.00 8.63
C GLN A 170 23.07 -11.42 7.84
N ILE A 171 22.08 -11.98 8.56
CA ILE A 171 20.80 -12.34 8.02
C ILE A 171 19.74 -11.49 8.71
N PHE A 172 18.92 -10.84 7.91
CA PHE A 172 17.77 -10.04 8.36
C PHE A 172 16.50 -10.78 7.99
N ASN A 173 15.58 -10.84 8.93
CA ASN A 173 14.23 -11.32 8.65
C ASN A 173 13.26 -10.14 8.68
N VAL A 174 12.41 -10.04 7.68
CA VAL A 174 11.31 -9.07 7.62
C VAL A 174 10.01 -9.83 7.70
N ASP A 175 9.31 -9.69 8.81
CA ASP A 175 8.00 -10.32 9.04
C ASP A 175 6.89 -9.29 8.88
N PHE A 176 5.80 -9.71 8.24
CA PHE A 176 4.58 -8.95 8.17
C PHE A 176 3.81 -9.03 9.49
N ILE A 177 3.43 -7.89 10.04
CA ILE A 177 2.61 -7.79 11.24
C ILE A 177 1.16 -7.52 10.87
N ASP A 178 0.92 -6.42 10.16
CA ASP A 178 -0.43 -5.95 9.87
C ASP A 178 -0.46 -5.03 8.64
N TYR A 179 -1.64 -4.94 8.01
CA TYR A 179 -1.94 -4.01 6.94
C TYR A 179 -3.35 -3.46 7.20
N THR A 180 -3.46 -2.14 7.19
CA THR A 180 -4.72 -1.44 7.41
C THR A 180 -4.92 -0.46 6.27
N GLU A 181 -6.01 -0.61 5.54
CA GLU A 181 -6.39 0.29 4.45
C GLU A 181 -7.13 1.51 5.01
N ASN A 182 -7.09 2.59 4.24
CA ASN A 182 -7.85 3.79 4.52
C ASN A 182 -7.59 4.36 5.92
N VAL A 183 -6.34 4.68 6.20
CA VAL A 183 -5.93 5.24 7.49
C VAL A 183 -5.79 6.75 7.42
N ASP A 184 -5.97 7.38 8.55
CA ASP A 184 -5.76 8.80 8.75
C ASP A 184 -5.00 9.05 10.04
N TYR A 185 -4.36 10.20 10.14
CA TYR A 185 -3.60 10.62 11.29
C TYR A 185 -4.47 11.51 12.18
N GLN A 186 -4.68 11.08 13.40
CA GLN A 186 -5.45 11.84 14.39
C GLN A 186 -4.68 12.00 15.70
N VAL A 187 -4.90 13.12 16.34
CA VAL A 187 -4.43 13.33 17.72
C VAL A 187 -5.55 12.89 18.65
N ILE A 188 -5.28 11.82 19.42
CA ILE A 188 -6.19 11.39 20.48
C ILE A 188 -5.86 12.20 21.71
N GLU A 189 -6.85 12.95 22.20
CA GLU A 189 -6.71 13.84 23.34
C GLU A 189 -6.33 13.08 24.62
N SER A 190 -5.34 13.63 25.33
CA SER A 190 -4.88 13.10 26.61
C SER A 190 -4.25 14.22 27.43
N GLU A 191 -4.59 14.32 28.70
CA GLU A 191 -4.04 15.37 29.58
C GLU A 191 -2.51 15.29 29.74
N SER A 192 -1.94 14.10 29.62
CA SER A 192 -0.51 13.84 29.72
C SER A 192 0.24 13.80 28.39
N GLY A 193 -0.46 14.11 27.28
CA GLY A 193 0.11 14.06 25.94
C GLY A 193 0.94 15.28 25.57
N SER A 194 1.61 15.20 24.40
CA SER A 194 2.29 16.34 23.78
C SER A 194 1.29 17.43 23.36
N LYS A 195 1.79 18.66 23.16
CA LYS A 195 0.98 19.75 22.62
C LYS A 195 1.04 19.70 21.10
N PHE A 196 -0.12 19.84 20.46
CA PHE A 196 -0.28 19.92 19.01
C PHE A 196 -1.08 21.15 18.62
N ILE A 197 -0.78 21.67 17.43
CA ILE A 197 -1.70 22.57 16.70
C ILE A 197 -2.25 21.81 15.51
N LYS A 198 -3.55 21.98 15.25
CA LYS A 198 -4.20 21.49 14.03
C LYS A 198 -4.18 22.59 12.98
N LEU A 199 -3.60 22.32 11.84
CA LEU A 199 -3.60 23.19 10.67
C LEU A 199 -4.42 22.54 9.56
N VAL A 200 -5.41 23.25 9.06
CA VAL A 200 -6.23 22.82 7.94
C VAL A 200 -5.80 23.58 6.70
N GLU A 201 -5.24 22.87 5.75
CA GLU A 201 -4.87 23.43 4.46
C GLU A 201 -6.09 23.45 3.54
N ALA A 202 -6.28 24.57 2.84
CA ALA A 202 -7.31 24.75 1.83
C ALA A 202 -6.65 25.03 0.47
N SER A 203 -6.04 24.01 -0.14
CA SER A 203 -5.40 24.12 -1.45
C SER A 203 -6.08 23.20 -2.47
N SER A 204 -6.24 23.69 -3.70
CA SER A 204 -6.70 22.92 -4.88
C SER A 204 -8.08 22.26 -4.78
N GLY A 205 -8.93 22.65 -3.83
CA GLY A 205 -10.29 22.10 -3.67
C GLY A 205 -10.39 20.92 -2.71
N ASP A 206 -9.27 20.37 -2.24
CA ASP A 206 -9.23 19.34 -1.20
C ASP A 206 -8.82 19.97 0.14
N ARG A 207 -9.37 19.40 1.21
CA ARG A 207 -9.07 19.79 2.58
C ARG A 207 -8.08 18.77 3.16
N HIS A 208 -6.93 19.27 3.63
CA HIS A 208 -5.94 18.45 4.31
C HIS A 208 -5.74 18.91 5.75
N ASP A 209 -5.92 18.01 6.69
CA ASP A 209 -5.74 18.24 8.12
C ASP A 209 -4.32 17.81 8.55
N HIS A 210 -3.52 18.74 9.06
CA HIS A 210 -2.17 18.48 9.55
C HIS A 210 -2.09 18.73 11.06
N TYR A 211 -1.45 17.84 11.79
CA TYR A 211 -1.15 18.00 13.20
C TYR A 211 0.35 18.22 13.37
N ILE A 212 0.74 19.32 14.02
CA ILE A 212 2.13 19.69 14.23
C ILE A 212 2.41 19.66 15.72
N GLU A 213 3.31 18.78 16.13
CA GLU A 213 3.70 18.60 17.53
C GLU A 213 4.64 19.75 17.98
N SER A 214 4.51 20.15 19.24
CA SER A 214 5.40 21.13 19.86
C SER A 214 6.87 20.70 19.77
N GLY A 215 7.72 21.57 19.25
CA GLY A 215 9.12 21.30 18.97
C GLY A 215 9.42 20.81 17.56
N GLN A 216 8.41 20.54 16.73
CA GLN A 216 8.60 20.05 15.36
C GLN A 216 8.61 21.18 14.33
N VAL A 217 9.28 20.88 13.22
CA VAL A 217 9.25 21.65 11.96
C VAL A 217 8.84 20.71 10.85
N THR A 218 7.79 21.08 10.11
CA THR A 218 7.23 20.27 9.03
C THR A 218 7.25 21.06 7.74
N ASN A 219 7.53 20.39 6.62
CA ASN A 219 7.42 21.00 5.30
C ASN A 219 6.08 20.60 4.68
N LEU A 220 5.21 21.57 4.46
CA LEU A 220 3.93 21.41 3.78
C LEU A 220 4.01 22.08 2.41
N HIS A 221 4.05 21.29 1.35
CA HIS A 221 4.09 21.75 -0.05
C HIS A 221 5.14 22.88 -0.32
N GLY A 222 6.32 22.75 0.28
CA GLY A 222 7.41 23.73 0.14
C GLY A 222 7.39 24.86 1.16
N THR A 223 6.36 24.97 2.00
CA THR A 223 6.28 25.92 3.10
C THR A 223 6.68 25.27 4.41
N LEU A 224 7.69 25.82 5.09
CA LEU A 224 8.11 25.35 6.42
C LEU A 224 7.16 25.89 7.48
N ILE A 225 6.66 25.01 8.32
CA ILE A 225 5.80 25.31 9.47
C ILE A 225 6.49 24.80 10.72
N ALA A 226 6.60 25.66 11.72
CA ALA A 226 7.24 25.33 13.00
C ALA A 226 6.29 25.62 14.16
N PHE A 227 6.25 24.75 15.16
CA PHE A 227 5.51 24.98 16.39
C PHE A 227 6.42 24.87 17.62
N ASN A 228 6.51 25.94 18.42
CA ASN A 228 7.41 26.08 19.58
C ASN A 228 8.89 25.72 19.27
N ASN A 229 9.30 25.89 18.01
CA ASN A 229 10.67 25.68 17.56
C ASN A 229 11.00 26.72 16.48
N PHE A 230 11.43 27.92 16.93
CA PHE A 230 11.69 29.01 16.01
C PHE A 230 12.65 28.61 14.90
N THR A 231 12.19 28.70 13.66
CA THR A 231 12.95 28.32 12.47
C THR A 231 12.94 29.47 11.46
N ILE A 232 14.12 29.88 11.02
CA ILE A 232 14.30 30.96 10.04
C ILE A 232 13.67 30.50 8.71
N GLY A 233 12.83 31.35 8.10
CA GLY A 233 12.16 31.04 6.83
C GLY A 233 10.88 30.21 6.97
N ALA A 234 10.52 29.80 8.18
CA ALA A 234 9.26 29.11 8.46
C ALA A 234 8.16 30.06 8.93
N ILE A 235 6.90 29.67 8.74
CA ILE A 235 5.78 30.23 9.50
C ILE A 235 5.86 29.60 10.90
N ASN A 236 6.21 30.43 11.89
CA ASN A 236 6.42 29.99 13.27
C ASN A 236 5.15 30.23 14.09
N PHE A 237 4.69 29.19 14.75
CA PHE A 237 3.67 29.24 15.78
C PHE A 237 4.32 29.08 17.15
N SER A 238 3.89 29.85 18.12
CA SER A 238 4.35 29.72 19.50
C SER A 238 3.19 29.76 20.49
N ASP A 239 3.35 29.00 21.58
CA ASP A 239 2.42 28.99 22.70
C ASP A 239 2.96 29.87 23.82
N GLU A 240 2.35 31.01 24.04
CA GLU A 240 2.63 31.90 25.16
C GLU A 240 1.48 31.86 26.16
N ASN A 241 1.62 31.03 27.20
CA ASN A 241 0.62 30.86 28.27
C ASN A 241 -0.79 30.48 27.78
N GLY A 242 -0.86 29.63 26.74
CA GLY A 242 -2.11 29.17 26.14
C GLY A 242 -2.67 30.08 25.05
N VAL A 243 -1.98 31.18 24.74
CA VAL A 243 -2.29 32.03 23.59
C VAL A 243 -1.36 31.70 22.45
N LEU A 244 -1.94 31.32 21.32
CA LEU A 244 -1.17 31.04 20.11
C LEU A 244 -0.75 32.34 19.44
N LYS A 245 0.51 32.40 19.08
CA LYS A 245 1.09 33.50 18.31
C LYS A 245 1.63 33.01 16.98
N ILE A 246 1.68 33.91 16.01
CA ILE A 246 2.22 33.66 14.68
C ILE A 246 3.31 34.68 14.35
N GLN A 247 4.39 34.17 13.74
CA GLN A 247 5.43 34.98 13.13
C GLN A 247 5.76 34.40 11.76
N ALA A 248 5.60 35.19 10.71
CA ALA A 248 5.77 34.76 9.35
C ALA A 248 6.98 35.41 8.66
N PRO A 249 7.68 34.68 7.75
CA PRO A 249 8.81 35.21 6.99
C PRO A 249 8.38 36.10 5.81
N PHE A 250 7.07 36.14 5.50
CA PHE A 250 6.48 36.93 4.42
C PHE A 250 5.27 37.70 4.92
N GLU A 251 4.93 38.80 4.25
CA GLU A 251 3.65 39.48 4.46
C GLU A 251 2.50 38.56 4.11
N GLY A 252 1.44 38.64 4.88
CA GLY A 252 0.23 37.88 4.67
C GLY A 252 -1.02 38.64 5.08
N SER A 253 -2.13 38.01 4.81
CA SER A 253 -3.44 38.49 5.25
C SER A 253 -4.22 37.35 5.90
N TYR A 254 -5.15 37.72 6.75
CA TYR A 254 -6.13 36.76 7.25
C TYR A 254 -7.54 37.34 7.18
N MET A 255 -8.53 36.47 7.09
CA MET A 255 -9.94 36.80 7.17
C MET A 255 -10.60 35.91 8.20
N ARG A 256 -11.14 36.50 9.25
CA ARG A 256 -11.91 35.78 10.27
C ARG A 256 -13.22 35.30 9.66
N MET A 257 -13.48 33.98 9.79
CA MET A 257 -14.60 33.36 9.07
C MET A 257 -15.98 33.76 9.62
N ILE A 258 -16.07 34.12 10.91
CA ILE A 258 -17.34 34.44 11.57
C ILE A 258 -17.93 35.80 11.19
N ASP A 259 -17.10 36.82 11.05
CA ASP A 259 -17.52 38.24 10.83
C ASP A 259 -16.86 38.86 9.59
N GLN A 260 -16.10 38.07 8.83
CA GLN A 260 -15.36 38.48 7.63
C GLN A 260 -14.36 39.64 7.86
N LYS A 261 -14.00 39.90 9.10
CA LYS A 261 -13.01 40.88 9.44
C LYS A 261 -11.65 40.49 8.90
N ARG A 262 -11.00 41.43 8.22
CA ARG A 262 -9.67 41.21 7.63
C ARG A 262 -8.59 41.85 8.48
N GLY A 263 -7.44 41.20 8.51
CA GLY A 263 -6.22 41.72 9.10
C GLY A 263 -4.99 41.34 8.28
N THR A 264 -3.85 41.85 8.69
CA THR A 264 -2.55 41.60 8.00
C THR A 264 -1.59 40.91 8.94
N VAL A 265 -0.74 40.05 8.38
CA VAL A 265 0.41 39.45 9.05
C VAL A 265 1.65 40.21 8.60
N ILE A 266 2.34 40.84 9.52
CA ILE A 266 3.51 41.69 9.25
C ILE A 266 4.76 40.77 9.27
N THR A 267 5.59 40.89 8.26
CA THR A 267 6.82 40.10 8.12
C THR A 267 7.72 40.26 9.35
N GLY A 268 8.10 39.15 9.96
CA GLY A 268 9.02 39.11 11.07
C GLY A 268 8.47 39.55 12.44
N GLU A 269 7.25 40.06 12.51
CA GLU A 269 6.62 40.44 13.77
C GLU A 269 5.85 39.27 14.39
N VAL A 270 5.92 39.18 15.71
CA VAL A 270 5.13 38.22 16.50
C VAL A 270 3.76 38.83 16.78
N GLN A 271 2.71 38.21 16.32
CA GLN A 271 1.33 38.68 16.45
C GLN A 271 0.44 37.61 17.09
N ASP A 272 -0.64 38.02 17.72
CA ASP A 272 -1.64 37.07 18.22
C ASP A 272 -2.29 36.34 17.04
N LEU A 273 -2.44 35.04 17.16
CA LEU A 273 -3.10 34.22 16.15
C LEU A 273 -4.61 34.28 16.32
N GLU A 274 -5.31 34.73 15.29
CA GLU A 274 -6.77 34.70 15.24
C GLU A 274 -7.25 33.30 14.79
N LEU A 275 -7.80 32.52 15.72
CA LEU A 275 -8.38 31.21 15.42
C LEU A 275 -9.54 31.32 14.43
N ARG A 276 -9.84 30.24 13.71
CA ARG A 276 -10.92 30.15 12.72
C ARG A 276 -10.88 31.26 11.68
N SER A 277 -9.68 31.63 11.30
CA SER A 277 -9.41 32.64 10.28
C SER A 277 -8.64 32.00 9.13
N LEU A 278 -9.02 32.34 7.91
CA LEU A 278 -8.31 31.92 6.71
C LEU A 278 -7.08 32.80 6.54
N TYR A 279 -5.92 32.24 6.71
CA TYR A 279 -4.63 32.87 6.47
C TYR A 279 -4.15 32.61 5.05
N GLN A 280 -3.54 33.63 4.46
CA GLN A 280 -2.84 33.55 3.19
C GLN A 280 -1.46 34.20 3.34
N ILE A 281 -0.40 33.36 3.38
CA ILE A 281 0.97 33.80 3.61
C ILE A 281 1.88 33.12 2.58
N GLY A 282 2.61 33.91 1.76
CA GLY A 282 3.55 33.36 0.78
C GLY A 282 2.93 32.40 -0.24
N GLY A 283 1.62 32.53 -0.52
CA GLY A 283 0.89 31.61 -1.42
C GLY A 283 0.30 30.40 -0.73
N PHE A 284 0.64 30.14 0.52
CA PHE A 284 0.08 29.04 1.33
C PHE A 284 -1.20 29.50 2.04
N GLN A 285 -2.28 28.73 1.93
CA GLN A 285 -3.56 29.01 2.55
C GLN A 285 -3.91 27.99 3.62
N PHE A 286 -4.22 28.45 4.81
CA PHE A 286 -4.53 27.56 5.93
C PHE A 286 -5.47 28.20 6.95
N VAL A 287 -6.05 27.36 7.79
CA VAL A 287 -6.87 27.73 8.94
C VAL A 287 -6.34 27.00 10.17
N ILE A 288 -6.24 27.69 11.30
CA ILE A 288 -6.09 27.04 12.62
C ILE A 288 -7.47 27.06 13.28
N PRO A 289 -8.21 25.94 13.28
CA PRO A 289 -9.61 25.93 13.72
C PRO A 289 -9.77 26.04 15.22
N ASP A 290 -8.86 25.42 15.96
CA ASP A 290 -8.94 25.29 17.41
C ASP A 290 -7.61 25.66 18.06
N GLY A 291 -7.63 25.86 19.37
CA GLY A 291 -6.42 26.12 20.14
C GLY A 291 -5.49 24.89 20.22
N ILE A 292 -4.59 24.91 21.20
CA ILE A 292 -3.64 23.82 21.41
C ILE A 292 -4.37 22.58 21.92
N VAL A 293 -4.17 21.47 21.24
CA VAL A 293 -4.66 20.15 21.66
C VAL A 293 -3.53 19.38 22.35
N LYS A 294 -3.80 18.79 23.50
CA LYS A 294 -2.88 17.86 24.17
C LYS A 294 -3.28 16.45 23.82
N GLY A 295 -2.33 15.62 23.42
CA GLY A 295 -2.64 14.26 23.05
C GLY A 295 -1.46 13.43 22.56
N ALA A 296 -1.77 12.30 21.96
CA ALA A 296 -0.83 11.45 21.27
C ALA A 296 -1.25 11.28 19.81
N TYR A 297 -0.27 11.34 18.94
CA TYR A 297 -0.46 11.13 17.51
C TYR A 297 -0.70 9.64 17.23
N GLN A 298 -1.82 9.31 16.63
CA GLN A 298 -2.18 7.94 16.31
C GLN A 298 -2.68 7.81 14.88
N ILE A 299 -2.35 6.68 14.28
CA ILE A 299 -2.88 6.30 12.99
C ILE A 299 -4.15 5.48 13.26
N VAL A 300 -5.27 5.94 12.77
CA VAL A 300 -6.58 5.31 12.93
C VAL A 300 -7.18 4.98 11.57
N LYS A 301 -8.03 3.94 11.53
CA LYS A 301 -8.78 3.65 10.32
C LYS A 301 -9.85 4.73 10.13
N ASN A 302 -9.92 5.33 8.93
CA ASN A 302 -10.99 6.23 8.55
C ASN A 302 -12.14 5.41 7.94
N GLU A 303 -13.31 5.44 8.57
CA GLU A 303 -14.50 4.71 8.10
C GLU A 303 -15.44 5.58 7.27
N THR A 304 -15.22 6.89 7.23
CA THR A 304 -16.15 7.86 6.65
C THR A 304 -15.71 8.40 5.30
N GLU A 305 -14.41 8.50 5.07
CA GLU A 305 -13.84 9.06 3.84
C GLU A 305 -12.77 8.13 3.28
N GLU A 306 -12.68 8.02 1.96
CA GLU A 306 -11.56 7.32 1.32
C GLU A 306 -10.32 8.20 1.40
N THR A 307 -9.37 7.80 2.22
CA THR A 307 -8.01 8.34 2.23
C THR A 307 -7.16 7.44 1.34
N ASN A 308 -6.33 7.98 0.48
CA ASN A 308 -5.41 7.16 -0.33
C ASN A 308 -4.20 6.66 0.49
N GLN A 309 -4.33 6.59 1.82
CA GLN A 309 -3.25 6.21 2.72
C GLN A 309 -3.53 4.84 3.35
N ASN A 310 -2.51 3.99 3.33
CA ASN A 310 -2.56 2.65 3.91
C ASN A 310 -1.39 2.46 4.87
N LEU A 311 -1.63 1.76 5.97
CA LEU A 311 -0.61 1.46 6.98
C LEU A 311 -0.09 0.03 6.81
N LEU A 312 1.20 -0.10 6.59
CA LEU A 312 1.91 -1.36 6.58
C LEU A 312 2.81 -1.46 7.83
N ARG A 313 2.60 -2.47 8.66
CA ARG A 313 3.45 -2.78 9.81
C ARG A 313 4.34 -3.97 9.51
N LEU A 314 5.63 -3.76 9.58
CA LEU A 314 6.65 -4.78 9.38
C LEU A 314 7.52 -4.92 10.64
N LYS A 315 7.96 -6.15 10.91
CA LYS A 315 8.94 -6.42 11.96
C LYS A 315 10.27 -6.79 11.31
N PHE A 316 11.28 -5.98 11.56
CA PHE A 316 12.65 -6.28 11.18
C PHE A 316 13.33 -6.97 12.36
N SER A 317 13.88 -8.16 12.11
CA SER A 317 14.60 -8.95 13.13
C SER A 317 15.99 -9.25 12.61
N PRO A 318 17.02 -8.49 13.01
CA PRO A 318 18.39 -8.85 12.71
C PRO A 318 18.78 -10.08 13.54
N VAL A 319 19.43 -11.04 12.92
CA VAL A 319 19.93 -12.24 13.61
C VAL A 319 21.22 -11.95 14.41
N SER A 320 21.84 -10.77 14.20
CA SER A 320 22.92 -10.22 15.04
C SER A 320 22.80 -8.70 15.13
N TYR A 321 23.14 -8.15 16.29
CA TYR A 321 22.94 -6.73 16.65
C TYR A 321 23.66 -5.76 15.69
N THR A 322 22.86 -4.98 14.94
CA THR A 322 23.27 -3.74 14.28
C THR A 322 22.12 -2.74 14.31
N HIS A 323 22.44 -1.45 14.45
CA HIS A 323 21.44 -0.39 14.48
C HIS A 323 20.75 -0.27 13.12
N LEU A 324 19.44 -0.54 13.06
CA LEU A 324 18.60 -0.29 11.90
C LEU A 324 17.88 1.06 12.06
N ARG A 325 18.05 1.96 11.09
CA ARG A 325 17.18 3.12 10.91
C ARG A 325 16.21 2.80 9.77
N ALA A 326 14.91 2.84 10.03
CA ALA A 326 13.88 2.82 9.00
C ALA A 326 13.71 4.25 8.47
N HIS A 327 13.84 4.43 7.17
CA HIS A 327 13.42 5.64 6.46
C HIS A 327 12.15 5.31 5.68
N GLU A 328 11.09 6.00 6.02
CA GLU A 328 9.87 6.00 5.23
C GLU A 328 10.10 6.91 4.01
N THR A 329 10.06 6.36 2.83
CA THR A 329 10.07 7.15 1.59
C THR A 329 8.72 6.97 0.91
N ASP A 330 7.89 8.00 1.03
CA ASP A 330 6.75 8.20 0.13
C ASP A 330 7.28 8.35 -1.29
N ARG A 331 6.95 7.43 -2.17
CA ARG A 331 7.10 7.62 -3.62
C ARG A 331 5.72 7.87 -4.22
N TYR A 332 5.59 9.06 -4.76
CA TYR A 332 4.49 9.52 -5.61
C TYR A 332 4.40 8.70 -6.91
#